data_51eba615b20eaa9f48f6bc00d48b46e2
#
_entry.id   51eba615b20eaa9f48f6bc00d48b46e2
#
_cell.length_a   1.000
_cell.length_b   1.000
_cell.length_c   1.000
_cell.angle_alpha   90.00
_cell.angle_beta   90.00
_cell.angle_gamma   90.00
#
_symmetry.space_group_name_H-M   'P 1'
#
loop_
_entity.id
_entity.type
_entity.pdbx_description
1 polymer ?
#
loop_
_entity_poly.entity_id
_entity_poly.type
_entity_poly.pdbx_seq_one_letter_code
_entity_poly.pdbx_strand_id
1 'polypeptide(L)'
;MPWASGGFQFVKPPCRWDADRHRIYTMNESHRPSPKIDIVADGPYSVSGGLPLCEQWIVTNAEGESLEYREGKKYPVQPQYALCRCGQSGGKPFCDGTHETVQFDGTETASHQPYIDQAVTIEGATMLLTDQESLCAFARFCDPKGRIWNLVKETDRPEAQRLVKHEAGHCPAGRLVAWDRKTGQPLEPTFEPSLGLIEDTAKKVSGPIWVQGGVPVVSADGKAFEVRNRVTLCRCGRSTNKPFCDGTHAA
;
A
#
# COMPACT_ATOMS: atom_id res chain seq x y z
N MET A 1 -38.54 -1.64 4.24
CA MET A 1 -37.92 -1.11 5.46
C MET A 1 -36.93 -0.04 5.02
N PRO A 2 -36.97 1.20 5.54
CA PRO A 2 -36.12 2.29 5.07
C PRO A 2 -34.70 2.11 5.59
N TRP A 3 -33.74 2.22 4.70
CA TRP A 3 -32.29 2.22 5.00
C TRP A 3 -31.92 3.49 5.75
N ALA A 4 -31.39 3.32 6.95
CA ALA A 4 -30.89 4.40 7.77
C ALA A 4 -29.76 5.14 7.02
N SER A 5 -29.86 6.47 7.00
CA SER A 5 -28.87 7.42 6.51
C SER A 5 -27.64 7.42 7.42
N GLY A 6 -26.78 6.39 7.27
CA GLY A 6 -25.46 6.37 7.90
C GLY A 6 -24.51 7.23 7.07
N GLY A 7 -24.13 8.38 7.60
CA GLY A 7 -23.09 9.21 7.00
C GLY A 7 -21.80 8.40 6.82
N PHE A 8 -21.26 8.38 5.61
CA PHE A 8 -19.95 7.81 5.33
C PHE A 8 -18.90 8.55 6.17
N GLN A 9 -18.46 7.92 7.24
CA GLN A 9 -17.25 8.38 7.93
C GLN A 9 -16.08 8.12 7.00
N PHE A 10 -15.36 9.20 6.67
CA PHE A 10 -14.05 9.11 6.01
C PHE A 10 -13.21 8.04 6.71
N VAL A 11 -12.60 7.17 5.91
CA VAL A 11 -11.60 6.20 6.37
C VAL A 11 -10.64 6.96 7.29
N LYS A 12 -10.61 6.61 8.57
CA LYS A 12 -9.58 7.14 9.46
C LYS A 12 -8.24 6.74 8.88
N PRO A 13 -7.30 7.68 8.72
CA PRO A 13 -5.99 7.33 8.20
C PRO A 13 -5.41 6.20 9.05
N PRO A 14 -4.92 5.13 8.43
CA PRO A 14 -4.29 4.05 9.15
C PRO A 14 -3.06 4.57 9.90
N CYS A 15 -2.81 4.03 11.09
CA CYS A 15 -1.68 4.35 11.96
C CYS A 15 -1.66 5.79 12.52
N ARG A 16 -2.75 6.29 13.11
CA ARG A 16 -2.67 7.49 13.96
C ARG A 16 -1.94 7.16 15.26
N TRP A 17 -0.78 7.77 15.43
CA TRP A 17 -0.06 7.79 16.70
C TRP A 17 -0.65 8.88 17.60
N ASP A 18 -1.06 8.47 18.80
CA ASP A 18 -1.41 9.39 19.87
C ASP A 18 -0.09 9.93 20.46
N ALA A 19 0.27 11.15 20.12
CA ALA A 19 1.52 11.78 20.53
C ALA A 19 1.64 11.96 22.06
N ASP A 20 0.53 11.81 22.81
CA ASP A 20 0.48 12.13 24.23
C ASP A 20 0.86 10.97 25.17
N ARG A 21 1.05 9.75 24.71
CA ARG A 21 1.31 8.60 25.60
C ARG A 21 2.73 8.07 25.69
N HIS A 22 3.67 8.53 24.85
CA HIS A 22 5.05 8.02 24.90
C HIS A 22 6.09 9.15 24.95
N ARG A 23 6.16 9.78 26.09
CA ARG A 23 7.24 10.69 26.48
C ARG A 23 8.48 9.88 26.89
N ILE A 24 9.18 9.24 25.95
CA ILE A 24 10.54 8.73 26.15
C ILE A 24 11.28 8.82 24.81
N TYR A 25 12.35 9.61 24.79
CA TYR A 25 13.24 10.04 23.71
C TYR A 25 12.82 11.33 23.00
N THR A 26 13.12 12.44 23.64
CA THR A 26 13.29 13.74 22.98
C THR A 26 14.58 13.72 22.15
N MET A 27 14.58 13.09 20.98
CA MET A 27 15.53 13.45 19.93
C MET A 27 15.08 14.79 19.36
N ASN A 28 16.01 15.74 19.30
CA ASN A 28 15.80 17.07 18.74
C ASN A 28 15.24 16.91 17.31
N GLU A 29 14.06 17.44 17.03
CA GLU A 29 13.34 17.29 15.73
C GLU A 29 14.19 17.72 14.52
N SER A 30 15.18 18.59 14.76
CA SER A 30 16.12 19.10 13.74
C SER A 30 17.11 18.06 13.20
N HIS A 31 17.17 16.83 13.74
CA HIS A 31 18.13 15.79 13.34
C HIS A 31 17.45 14.46 12.93
N ARG A 32 16.13 14.42 12.77
CA ARG A 32 15.51 13.22 12.20
C ARG A 32 15.80 13.16 10.69
N PRO A 33 16.36 12.05 10.20
CA PRO A 33 16.48 11.85 8.76
C PRO A 33 15.10 11.87 8.13
N SER A 34 14.98 12.39 6.90
CA SER A 34 13.72 12.37 6.17
C SER A 34 13.22 10.93 6.01
N PRO A 35 11.89 10.70 6.12
CA PRO A 35 11.31 9.39 5.89
C PRO A 35 11.68 8.84 4.52
N LYS A 36 12.28 7.64 4.47
CA LYS A 36 12.59 6.93 3.22
C LYS A 36 12.80 5.44 3.44
N ILE A 37 12.74 4.69 2.35
CA ILE A 37 13.05 3.27 2.28
C ILE A 37 14.18 3.07 1.29
N ASP A 38 15.34 2.59 1.75
CA ASP A 38 16.44 2.18 0.89
C ASP A 38 16.43 0.65 0.73
N ILE A 39 16.55 0.17 -0.49
CA ILE A 39 16.63 -1.26 -0.78
C ILE A 39 18.08 -1.68 -0.67
N VAL A 40 18.35 -2.70 0.15
CA VAL A 40 19.68 -3.30 0.22
C VAL A 40 19.77 -4.38 -0.86
N ALA A 41 20.86 -4.40 -1.62
CA ALA A 41 21.09 -5.44 -2.65
C ALA A 41 21.01 -6.83 -2.00
N ASP A 42 20.19 -7.71 -2.56
CA ASP A 42 19.89 -9.06 -2.05
C ASP A 42 19.56 -9.13 -0.55
N GLY A 43 19.16 -8.01 0.01
CA GLY A 43 18.93 -7.81 1.43
C GLY A 43 17.54 -7.23 1.77
N PRO A 44 17.40 -6.68 2.98
CA PRO A 44 16.17 -6.12 3.49
C PRO A 44 15.79 -4.77 2.87
N TYR A 45 14.64 -4.23 3.29
CA TYR A 45 14.32 -2.83 3.20
C TYR A 45 14.86 -2.10 4.43
N SER A 46 15.75 -1.13 4.23
CA SER A 46 16.23 -0.23 5.29
C SER A 46 15.30 0.97 5.39
N VAL A 47 14.54 1.04 6.47
CA VAL A 47 13.56 2.10 6.72
C VAL A 47 14.16 3.13 7.65
N SER A 48 14.06 4.41 7.32
CA SER A 48 14.56 5.53 8.11
C SER A 48 13.51 6.63 8.28
N GLY A 49 13.77 7.60 9.19
CA GLY A 49 12.90 8.74 9.43
C GLY A 49 11.79 8.49 10.45
N GLY A 50 11.85 7.38 11.20
CA GLY A 50 10.89 7.12 12.26
C GLY A 50 9.48 6.81 11.75
N LEU A 51 9.36 6.14 10.61
CA LEU A 51 8.07 5.74 10.04
C LEU A 51 7.32 4.80 10.99
N PRO A 52 6.05 5.11 11.33
CA PRO A 52 5.21 4.18 12.06
C PRO A 52 4.97 2.88 11.28
N LEU A 53 4.91 1.76 12.00
CA LEU A 53 4.63 0.43 11.44
C LEU A 53 3.48 -0.23 12.19
N CYS A 54 2.46 -0.71 11.47
CA CYS A 54 1.35 -1.47 12.05
C CYS A 54 0.85 -2.55 11.11
N GLU A 55 0.12 -3.54 11.65
CA GLU A 55 -0.63 -4.47 10.83
C GLU A 55 -1.89 -3.81 10.27
N GLN A 56 -2.27 -4.21 9.06
CA GLN A 56 -3.48 -3.76 8.36
C GLN A 56 -4.26 -4.99 7.87
N TRP A 57 -5.30 -5.33 8.60
CA TRP A 57 -6.08 -6.53 8.32
C TRP A 57 -7.19 -6.22 7.34
N ILE A 58 -7.27 -6.96 6.25
CA ILE A 58 -8.39 -6.89 5.32
C ILE A 58 -9.62 -7.49 6.00
N VAL A 59 -10.65 -6.66 6.17
CA VAL A 59 -11.97 -7.09 6.64
C VAL A 59 -12.82 -7.47 5.45
N THR A 60 -13.42 -8.66 5.48
CA THR A 60 -14.29 -9.16 4.42
C THR A 60 -15.71 -9.39 4.94
N ASN A 61 -16.68 -9.37 4.00
CA ASN A 61 -18.03 -9.86 4.26
C ASN A 61 -18.10 -11.40 4.24
N ALA A 62 -19.30 -11.96 4.39
CA ALA A 62 -19.52 -13.41 4.38
C ALA A 62 -19.18 -14.05 3.03
N GLU A 63 -19.28 -13.30 1.93
CA GLU A 63 -18.95 -13.71 0.57
C GLU A 63 -17.43 -13.63 0.26
N GLY A 64 -16.63 -13.12 1.22
CA GLY A 64 -15.18 -12.97 1.07
C GLY A 64 -14.75 -11.70 0.31
N GLU A 65 -15.67 -10.77 0.07
CA GLU A 65 -15.36 -9.49 -0.56
C GLU A 65 -14.67 -8.56 0.44
N SER A 66 -13.61 -7.89 0.00
CA SER A 66 -12.86 -6.93 0.83
C SER A 66 -13.64 -5.62 0.99
N LEU A 67 -13.85 -5.20 2.24
CA LEU A 67 -14.66 -4.03 2.58
C LEU A 67 -13.82 -2.83 3.05
N GLU A 68 -12.91 -3.08 3.97
CA GLU A 68 -12.10 -2.05 4.64
C GLU A 68 -10.81 -2.64 5.23
N TYR A 69 -9.93 -1.78 5.72
CA TYR A 69 -8.79 -2.17 6.54
C TYR A 69 -9.08 -1.90 8.01
N ARG A 70 -8.65 -2.84 8.86
CA ARG A 70 -8.64 -2.67 10.31
C ARG A 70 -7.22 -2.71 10.83
N GLU A 71 -6.85 -1.71 11.64
CA GLU A 71 -5.56 -1.71 12.34
C GLU A 71 -5.44 -2.93 13.26
N GLY A 72 -4.28 -3.59 13.16
CA GLY A 72 -3.87 -4.65 14.06
C GLY A 72 -2.78 -4.21 15.02
N LYS A 73 -1.77 -5.06 15.19
CA LYS A 73 -0.62 -4.80 16.06
C LYS A 73 0.17 -3.59 15.60
N LYS A 74 0.45 -2.67 16.53
CA LYS A 74 1.38 -1.54 16.35
C LYS A 74 2.76 -1.94 16.86
N TYR A 75 3.78 -1.60 16.09
CA TYR A 75 5.18 -1.81 16.47
C TYR A 75 5.76 -0.52 17.06
N PRO A 76 6.70 -0.61 18.02
CA PRO A 76 7.37 0.59 18.55
C PRO A 76 8.04 1.37 17.42
N VAL A 77 7.86 2.69 17.42
CA VAL A 77 8.54 3.57 16.45
C VAL A 77 10.03 3.59 16.77
N GLN A 78 10.83 3.34 15.75
CA GLN A 78 12.29 3.38 15.81
C GLN A 78 12.77 4.38 14.76
N PRO A 79 13.87 5.12 15.03
CA PRO A 79 14.44 6.05 14.05
C PRO A 79 14.83 5.36 12.74
N GLN A 80 15.27 4.09 12.85
CA GLN A 80 15.66 3.25 11.73
C GLN A 80 15.40 1.78 12.07
N TYR A 81 14.98 0.98 11.08
CA TYR A 81 14.78 -0.46 11.20
C TYR A 81 14.83 -1.13 9.84
N ALA A 82 15.05 -2.46 9.84
CA ALA A 82 15.12 -3.27 8.62
C ALA A 82 13.93 -4.24 8.53
N LEU A 83 13.20 -4.22 7.41
CA LEU A 83 12.09 -5.14 7.16
C LEU A 83 12.51 -6.28 6.25
N CYS A 84 12.00 -7.47 6.56
CA CYS A 84 12.25 -8.67 5.79
C CYS A 84 11.71 -8.52 4.36
N ARG A 85 12.58 -8.81 3.37
CA ARG A 85 12.25 -8.80 1.93
C ARG A 85 12.23 -10.21 1.36
N CYS A 86 13.06 -11.12 1.89
CA CYS A 86 13.19 -12.51 1.41
C CYS A 86 12.02 -13.42 1.82
N GLY A 87 11.20 -13.01 2.79
CA GLY A 87 10.08 -13.80 3.33
C GLY A 87 10.47 -14.96 4.25
N GLN A 88 11.77 -15.13 4.58
CA GLN A 88 12.28 -16.27 5.34
C GLN A 88 12.73 -15.94 6.77
N SER A 89 12.76 -14.64 7.16
CA SER A 89 13.11 -14.25 8.55
C SER A 89 12.26 -14.99 9.58
N GLY A 90 12.86 -15.46 10.64
CA GLY A 90 12.20 -16.01 11.83
C GLY A 90 11.63 -14.92 12.75
N GLY A 91 12.13 -13.69 12.62
CA GLY A 91 11.71 -12.52 13.41
C GLY A 91 10.79 -11.55 12.67
N LYS A 92 9.95 -12.01 11.74
CA LYS A 92 9.06 -11.14 10.96
C LYS A 92 8.26 -10.17 11.85
N PRO A 93 8.07 -8.94 11.41
CA PRO A 93 8.36 -8.38 10.08
C PRO A 93 9.82 -7.96 9.87
N PHE A 94 10.64 -7.99 10.89
CA PHE A 94 12.01 -7.49 10.83
C PHE A 94 12.96 -8.50 10.17
N CYS A 95 14.03 -7.95 9.59
CA CYS A 95 15.12 -8.77 9.05
C CYS A 95 16.00 -9.31 10.19
N ASP A 96 16.38 -10.57 10.10
CA ASP A 96 17.27 -11.26 11.05
C ASP A 96 18.55 -11.82 10.39
N GLY A 97 18.81 -11.44 9.12
CA GLY A 97 19.97 -11.90 8.36
C GLY A 97 19.75 -13.20 7.58
N THR A 98 18.59 -13.86 7.73
CA THR A 98 18.31 -15.15 7.03
C THR A 98 18.47 -15.04 5.51
N HIS A 99 18.28 -13.83 4.90
CA HIS A 99 18.45 -13.63 3.47
C HIS A 99 19.83 -14.04 2.95
N GLU A 100 20.89 -13.91 3.75
CA GLU A 100 22.24 -14.33 3.38
C GLU A 100 22.35 -15.87 3.34
N THR A 101 21.78 -16.55 4.35
CA THR A 101 21.81 -18.01 4.44
C THR A 101 21.01 -18.69 3.32
N VAL A 102 19.85 -18.12 2.96
CA VAL A 102 19.00 -18.68 1.89
C VAL A 102 19.40 -18.18 0.50
N GLN A 103 20.45 -17.37 0.39
CA GLN A 103 20.94 -16.80 -0.87
C GLN A 103 19.79 -16.10 -1.63
N PHE A 104 19.12 -15.19 -0.96
CA PHE A 104 17.96 -14.49 -1.52
C PHE A 104 18.33 -13.67 -2.76
N ASP A 105 17.72 -14.00 -3.89
CA ASP A 105 17.77 -13.17 -5.09
C ASP A 105 16.80 -12.00 -4.96
N GLY A 106 17.35 -10.86 -4.62
CA GLY A 106 16.63 -9.61 -4.48
C GLY A 106 16.66 -8.71 -5.72
N THR A 107 17.08 -9.22 -6.88
CA THR A 107 17.17 -8.46 -8.12
C THR A 107 15.89 -7.67 -8.38
N GLU A 108 16.05 -6.36 -8.56
CA GLU A 108 14.95 -5.45 -8.85
C GLU A 108 14.63 -5.50 -10.34
N THR A 109 13.37 -5.76 -10.65
CA THR A 109 12.89 -5.95 -12.03
C THR A 109 11.82 -4.92 -12.42
N ALA A 110 11.34 -4.14 -11.45
CA ALA A 110 10.33 -3.12 -11.68
C ALA A 110 10.86 -1.98 -12.54
N SER A 111 10.01 -1.46 -13.41
CA SER A 111 10.31 -0.30 -14.23
C SER A 111 10.44 0.97 -13.39
N HIS A 112 11.40 1.84 -13.74
CA HIS A 112 11.52 3.20 -13.21
C HIS A 112 10.72 4.25 -14.01
N GLN A 113 9.99 3.81 -15.04
CA GLN A 113 9.10 4.70 -15.80
C GLN A 113 7.97 5.21 -14.90
N PRO A 114 7.48 6.45 -15.10
CA PRO A 114 6.33 6.96 -14.40
C PRO A 114 5.12 6.02 -14.48
N TYR A 115 4.35 5.94 -13.43
CA TYR A 115 3.14 5.11 -13.37
C TYR A 115 2.19 5.37 -14.54
N ILE A 116 1.98 6.65 -14.85
CA ILE A 116 1.02 7.04 -15.88
C ILE A 116 1.41 6.55 -17.28
N ASP A 117 2.70 6.40 -17.55
CA ASP A 117 3.23 5.92 -18.82
C ASP A 117 3.07 4.39 -18.99
N GLN A 118 2.82 3.69 -17.89
CA GLN A 118 2.67 2.23 -17.83
C GLN A 118 1.21 1.81 -17.65
N ALA A 119 0.32 2.73 -17.24
CA ALA A 119 -1.05 2.43 -16.90
C ALA A 119 -1.98 2.53 -18.12
N VAL A 120 -2.94 1.62 -18.20
CA VAL A 120 -4.06 1.71 -19.15
C VAL A 120 -5.12 2.64 -18.59
N THR A 121 -5.63 3.57 -19.41
CA THR A 121 -6.72 4.46 -19.03
C THR A 121 -8.07 3.91 -19.49
N ILE A 122 -9.03 3.88 -18.58
CA ILE A 122 -10.42 3.49 -18.83
C ILE A 122 -11.29 4.73 -18.62
N GLU A 123 -12.00 5.11 -19.67
CA GLU A 123 -12.84 6.31 -19.64
C GLU A 123 -14.23 6.03 -19.07
N GLY A 124 -14.68 6.92 -18.19
CA GLY A 124 -16.06 7.02 -17.71
C GLY A 124 -16.66 8.38 -18.02
N ALA A 125 -17.93 8.56 -17.69
CA ALA A 125 -18.67 9.79 -18.00
C ALA A 125 -18.09 11.02 -17.28
N THR A 126 -17.77 10.89 -15.97
CA THR A 126 -17.26 11.99 -15.13
C THR A 126 -15.91 11.70 -14.50
N MET A 127 -15.43 10.47 -14.60
CA MET A 127 -14.19 10.00 -14.01
C MET A 127 -13.39 9.20 -15.03
N LEU A 128 -12.06 9.16 -14.83
CA LEU A 128 -11.17 8.23 -15.50
C LEU A 128 -10.63 7.25 -14.46
N LEU A 129 -10.31 6.04 -14.87
CA LEU A 129 -9.59 5.06 -14.07
C LEU A 129 -8.30 4.69 -14.78
N THR A 130 -7.16 4.81 -14.11
CA THR A 130 -5.90 4.24 -14.61
C THR A 130 -5.60 2.94 -13.90
N ASP A 131 -5.11 1.93 -14.63
CA ASP A 131 -4.82 0.58 -14.15
C ASP A 131 -3.42 0.13 -14.62
N GLN A 132 -2.50 -0.07 -13.66
CA GLN A 132 -1.18 -0.67 -13.91
C GLN A 132 -1.17 -2.09 -13.32
N GLU A 133 -1.49 -3.07 -14.13
CA GLU A 133 -1.76 -4.45 -13.71
C GLU A 133 -0.61 -5.13 -12.97
N SER A 134 0.65 -4.86 -13.35
CA SER A 134 1.83 -5.45 -12.72
C SER A 134 2.03 -5.07 -11.24
N LEU A 135 1.27 -4.06 -10.74
CA LEU A 135 1.27 -3.64 -9.34
C LEU A 135 0.17 -4.30 -8.50
N CYS A 136 -0.50 -5.33 -9.02
CA CYS A 136 -1.63 -5.94 -8.31
C CYS A 136 -1.19 -6.63 -7.01
N ALA A 137 -1.55 -6.07 -5.87
CA ALA A 137 -1.28 -6.63 -4.54
C ALA A 137 -2.31 -7.67 -4.08
N PHE A 138 -3.26 -8.03 -4.92
CA PHE A 138 -4.33 -9.02 -4.67
C PHE A 138 -5.20 -8.72 -3.42
N ALA A 139 -5.40 -7.44 -3.10
CA ALA A 139 -6.23 -7.04 -1.95
C ALA A 139 -7.75 -7.09 -2.24
N ARG A 140 -8.17 -7.22 -3.49
CA ARG A 140 -9.54 -7.49 -3.96
C ARG A 140 -10.61 -6.43 -3.63
N PHE A 141 -10.22 -5.21 -3.31
CA PHE A 141 -11.18 -4.11 -3.13
C PHE A 141 -11.85 -3.63 -4.42
N CYS A 142 -11.31 -4.04 -5.59
CA CYS A 142 -11.80 -3.69 -6.92
C CYS A 142 -12.86 -4.65 -7.47
N ASP A 143 -13.15 -5.76 -6.77
CA ASP A 143 -14.06 -6.80 -7.24
C ASP A 143 -15.52 -6.64 -6.79
N PRO A 144 -15.82 -6.08 -5.59
CA PRO A 144 -17.19 -5.97 -5.10
C PRO A 144 -18.10 -5.13 -6.02
N LYS A 145 -19.41 -5.31 -5.86
CA LYS A 145 -20.48 -4.44 -6.39
C LYS A 145 -20.41 -4.12 -7.89
N GLY A 146 -19.84 -5.01 -8.69
CA GLY A 146 -19.87 -4.93 -10.16
C GLY A 146 -18.52 -4.66 -10.80
N ARG A 147 -17.44 -4.65 -10.03
CA ARG A 147 -16.05 -4.42 -10.44
C ARG A 147 -15.78 -2.99 -10.93
N ILE A 148 -14.72 -2.41 -10.43
CA ILE A 148 -14.36 -1.00 -10.68
C ILE A 148 -14.27 -0.63 -12.17
N TRP A 149 -13.81 -1.57 -13.01
CA TRP A 149 -13.69 -1.36 -14.47
C TRP A 149 -15.02 -1.18 -15.19
N ASN A 150 -16.11 -1.71 -14.62
CA ASN A 150 -17.48 -1.50 -15.11
C ASN A 150 -18.07 -0.23 -14.47
N LEU A 151 -17.89 -0.10 -13.15
CA LEU A 151 -18.41 1.04 -12.39
C LEU A 151 -17.92 2.39 -12.94
N VAL A 152 -16.65 2.48 -13.38
CA VAL A 152 -16.12 3.72 -13.93
C VAL A 152 -16.88 4.19 -15.16
N LYS A 153 -17.38 3.26 -16.00
CA LYS A 153 -18.16 3.59 -17.20
C LYS A 153 -19.53 4.18 -16.88
N GLU A 154 -20.03 3.92 -15.68
CA GLU A 154 -21.34 4.34 -15.18
C GLU A 154 -21.25 5.57 -14.23
N THR A 155 -20.16 6.33 -14.29
CA THR A 155 -19.90 7.46 -13.39
C THR A 155 -20.73 8.71 -13.69
N ASP A 156 -21.70 8.66 -14.58
CA ASP A 156 -22.86 9.57 -14.63
C ASP A 156 -23.78 9.40 -13.42
N ARG A 157 -23.78 8.21 -12.78
CA ARG A 157 -24.54 7.93 -11.55
C ARG A 157 -23.71 8.23 -10.29
N PRO A 158 -24.25 9.01 -9.33
CA PRO A 158 -23.54 9.38 -8.12
C PRO A 158 -23.09 8.16 -7.26
N GLU A 159 -23.85 7.06 -7.31
CA GLU A 159 -23.49 5.84 -6.60
C GLU A 159 -22.23 5.19 -7.19
N ALA A 160 -22.15 5.07 -8.53
CA ALA A 160 -20.99 4.55 -9.21
C ALA A 160 -19.74 5.40 -8.92
N GLN A 161 -19.88 6.74 -8.89
CA GLN A 161 -18.78 7.63 -8.51
C GLN A 161 -18.26 7.35 -7.10
N ARG A 162 -19.17 7.12 -6.12
CA ARG A 162 -18.77 6.80 -4.74
C ARG A 162 -18.03 5.46 -4.68
N LEU A 163 -18.55 4.45 -5.38
CA LEU A 163 -17.93 3.11 -5.41
C LEU A 163 -16.55 3.15 -6.07
N VAL A 164 -16.41 3.82 -7.22
CA VAL A 164 -15.10 3.97 -7.90
C VAL A 164 -14.08 4.65 -6.99
N LYS A 165 -14.45 5.74 -6.32
CA LYS A 165 -13.56 6.41 -5.36
C LYS A 165 -13.17 5.50 -4.19
N HIS A 166 -14.15 4.76 -3.65
CA HIS A 166 -13.92 3.83 -2.55
C HIS A 166 -12.99 2.70 -2.98
N GLU A 167 -13.30 2.00 -4.05
CA GLU A 167 -12.54 0.83 -4.50
C GLU A 167 -11.13 1.21 -4.96
N ALA A 168 -10.98 2.29 -5.75
CA ALA A 168 -9.67 2.81 -6.12
C ALA A 168 -8.88 3.26 -4.88
N GLY A 169 -9.52 4.00 -3.95
CA GLY A 169 -8.87 4.49 -2.74
C GLY A 169 -8.38 3.39 -1.80
N HIS A 170 -9.02 2.21 -1.81
CA HIS A 170 -8.63 1.05 -1.03
C HIS A 170 -7.60 0.14 -1.72
N CYS A 171 -7.28 0.37 -3.01
CA CYS A 171 -6.20 -0.35 -3.67
C CYS A 171 -4.85 0.03 -3.03
N PRO A 172 -4.19 -0.85 -2.25
CA PRO A 172 -3.02 -0.44 -1.46
C PRO A 172 -1.79 -0.17 -2.32
N ALA A 173 -1.71 -0.83 -3.47
CA ALA A 173 -0.61 -0.65 -4.41
C ALA A 173 -0.70 0.65 -5.21
N GLY A 174 -1.85 1.35 -5.16
CA GLY A 174 -2.12 2.41 -6.11
C GLY A 174 -2.09 1.91 -7.57
N ARG A 175 -2.28 0.60 -7.79
CA ARG A 175 -2.49 0.03 -9.12
C ARG A 175 -3.63 0.76 -9.84
N LEU A 176 -4.72 1.00 -9.08
CA LEU A 176 -5.92 1.67 -9.57
C LEU A 176 -5.97 3.08 -8.99
N VAL A 177 -6.05 4.08 -9.87
CA VAL A 177 -6.22 5.48 -9.50
C VAL A 177 -7.43 6.04 -10.25
N ALA A 178 -8.38 6.59 -9.50
CA ALA A 178 -9.50 7.32 -10.05
C ALA A 178 -9.13 8.80 -10.23
N TRP A 179 -9.57 9.41 -11.33
CA TRP A 179 -9.29 10.80 -11.67
C TRP A 179 -10.58 11.54 -11.94
N ASP A 180 -10.66 12.78 -11.52
CA ASP A 180 -11.73 13.68 -11.94
C ASP A 180 -11.50 14.08 -13.40
N ARG A 181 -12.44 13.73 -14.28
CA ARG A 181 -12.29 13.96 -15.73
C ARG A 181 -12.23 15.42 -16.09
N LYS A 182 -12.88 16.29 -15.31
CA LYS A 182 -12.95 17.73 -15.58
C LYS A 182 -11.67 18.45 -15.18
N THR A 183 -11.11 18.10 -14.04
CA THR A 183 -9.93 18.77 -13.47
C THR A 183 -8.63 18.06 -13.78
N GLY A 184 -8.68 16.79 -14.17
CA GLY A 184 -7.50 15.94 -14.33
C GLY A 184 -6.79 15.59 -13.01
N GLN A 185 -7.42 15.89 -11.85
CA GLN A 185 -6.81 15.64 -10.55
C GLN A 185 -7.12 14.21 -10.06
N PRO A 186 -6.15 13.53 -9.42
CA PRO A 186 -6.40 12.23 -8.81
C PRO A 186 -7.36 12.35 -7.63
N LEU A 187 -8.25 11.38 -7.50
CA LEU A 187 -9.23 11.29 -6.41
C LEU A 187 -8.74 10.26 -5.39
N GLU A 188 -7.63 10.57 -4.76
CA GLU A 188 -6.96 9.68 -3.80
C GLU A 188 -7.22 10.10 -2.35
N PRO A 189 -7.24 9.14 -1.40
CA PRO A 189 -7.25 9.46 0.02
C PRO A 189 -5.93 10.12 0.43
N THR A 190 -5.98 10.98 1.45
CA THR A 190 -4.77 11.55 2.06
C THR A 190 -4.21 10.57 3.09
N PHE A 191 -2.93 10.25 3.00
CA PHE A 191 -2.22 9.43 3.96
C PHE A 191 -1.08 10.20 4.61
N GLU A 192 -0.90 9.99 5.91
CA GLU A 192 0.33 10.36 6.60
C GLU A 192 1.43 9.32 6.30
N PRO A 193 2.71 9.74 6.24
CA PRO A 193 3.82 8.83 6.03
C PRO A 193 3.86 7.69 7.04
N SER A 194 3.63 6.46 6.58
CA SER A 194 3.55 5.28 7.44
C SER A 194 3.70 3.97 6.64
N LEU A 195 3.91 2.86 7.36
CA LEU A 195 3.98 1.52 6.81
C LEU A 195 2.90 0.62 7.41
N GLY A 196 2.16 -0.08 6.54
CA GLY A 196 1.20 -1.11 6.90
C GLY A 196 1.67 -2.51 6.51
N LEU A 197 1.52 -3.49 7.38
CA LEU A 197 1.70 -4.90 7.04
C LEU A 197 0.33 -5.46 6.69
N ILE A 198 0.04 -5.67 5.42
CA ILE A 198 -1.26 -6.19 5.01
C ILE A 198 -1.37 -7.66 5.40
N GLU A 199 -2.44 -8.00 6.11
CA GLU A 199 -2.80 -9.36 6.47
C GLU A 199 -4.19 -9.70 5.90
N ASP A 200 -4.26 -10.76 5.12
CA ASP A 200 -5.52 -11.24 4.52
C ASP A 200 -6.00 -12.47 5.28
N THR A 201 -6.89 -12.24 6.23
CA THR A 201 -7.41 -13.32 7.09
C THR A 201 -8.33 -14.27 6.34
N ALA A 202 -9.05 -13.79 5.32
CA ALA A 202 -9.94 -14.62 4.51
C ALA A 202 -9.14 -15.60 3.63
N LYS A 203 -7.98 -15.18 3.12
CA LYS A 203 -7.07 -16.02 2.35
C LYS A 203 -6.02 -16.71 3.21
N LYS A 204 -5.92 -16.36 4.51
CA LYS A 204 -4.92 -16.87 5.46
C LYS A 204 -3.48 -16.65 4.97
N VAL A 205 -3.22 -15.50 4.36
CA VAL A 205 -1.90 -15.14 3.85
C VAL A 205 -1.45 -13.77 4.37
N SER A 206 -0.15 -13.64 4.58
CA SER A 206 0.48 -12.35 4.81
C SER A 206 0.75 -11.66 3.47
N GLY A 207 0.12 -10.52 3.26
CA GLY A 207 0.28 -9.69 2.06
C GLY A 207 1.54 -8.83 2.08
N PRO A 208 1.61 -7.79 1.24
CA PRO A 208 2.79 -6.92 1.11
C PRO A 208 2.95 -5.93 2.27
N ILE A 209 4.04 -5.15 2.22
CA ILE A 209 4.21 -3.93 2.99
C ILE A 209 3.51 -2.82 2.22
N TRP A 210 2.56 -2.15 2.86
CA TRP A 210 1.87 -0.98 2.33
C TRP A 210 2.62 0.29 2.72
N VAL A 211 3.21 0.97 1.77
CA VAL A 211 3.88 2.27 1.94
C VAL A 211 2.87 3.36 1.65
N GLN A 212 2.71 4.31 2.55
CA GLN A 212 1.69 5.36 2.50
C GLN A 212 2.31 6.75 2.68
N GLY A 213 1.64 7.79 2.14
CA GLY A 213 1.97 9.18 2.40
C GLY A 213 3.22 9.68 1.66
N GLY A 214 3.48 9.17 0.46
CA GLY A 214 4.54 9.71 -0.40
C GLY A 214 5.96 9.42 0.11
N VAL A 215 6.17 8.30 0.78
CA VAL A 215 7.50 7.89 1.24
C VAL A 215 8.36 7.44 0.05
N PRO A 216 9.55 8.04 -0.17
CA PRO A 216 10.46 7.62 -1.23
C PRO A 216 10.96 6.18 -1.04
N VAL A 217 11.00 5.43 -2.14
CA VAL A 217 11.64 4.12 -2.23
C VAL A 217 12.84 4.24 -3.17
N VAL A 218 14.02 3.91 -2.65
CA VAL A 218 15.28 4.04 -3.37
C VAL A 218 15.83 2.65 -3.66
N SER A 219 16.10 2.38 -4.90
CA SER A 219 16.70 1.13 -5.41
C SER A 219 18.11 0.91 -4.87
N ALA A 220 18.59 -0.32 -4.92
CA ALA A 220 19.94 -0.68 -4.47
C ALA A 220 21.05 0.02 -5.28
N ASP A 221 20.78 0.47 -6.50
CA ASP A 221 21.69 1.27 -7.32
C ASP A 221 21.63 2.79 -7.02
N GLY A 222 20.81 3.20 -6.05
CA GLY A 222 20.66 4.58 -5.61
C GLY A 222 19.64 5.41 -6.39
N LYS A 223 18.93 4.83 -7.37
CA LYS A 223 17.86 5.51 -8.09
C LYS A 223 16.56 5.46 -7.32
N ALA A 224 15.86 6.58 -7.19
CA ALA A 224 14.54 6.59 -6.62
C ALA A 224 13.49 6.08 -7.64
N PHE A 225 12.55 5.27 -7.16
CA PHE A 225 11.30 5.05 -7.88
C PHE A 225 10.41 6.28 -7.80
N GLU A 226 9.41 6.38 -8.69
CA GLU A 226 8.42 7.46 -8.62
C GLU A 226 7.79 7.51 -7.23
N VAL A 227 7.81 8.70 -6.61
CA VAL A 227 7.16 8.91 -5.31
C VAL A 227 5.66 9.00 -5.54
N ARG A 228 4.94 8.04 -5.00
CA ARG A 228 3.48 7.94 -5.13
C ARG A 228 2.80 7.99 -3.77
N ASN A 229 1.54 8.41 -3.74
CA ASN A 229 0.75 8.48 -2.51
C ASN A 229 0.72 7.16 -1.75
N ARG A 230 0.75 6.03 -2.49
CA ARG A 230 0.84 4.69 -1.93
C ARG A 230 1.44 3.70 -2.92
N VAL A 231 2.20 2.74 -2.40
CA VAL A 231 2.73 1.59 -3.15
C VAL A 231 2.78 0.36 -2.23
N THR A 232 2.93 -0.82 -2.80
CA THR A 232 3.13 -2.04 -2.01
C THR A 232 4.45 -2.70 -2.34
N LEU A 233 5.24 -3.02 -1.31
CA LEU A 233 6.52 -3.71 -1.44
C LEU A 233 6.38 -5.20 -1.13
N CYS A 234 7.07 -6.02 -1.91
CA CYS A 234 7.11 -7.46 -1.72
C CYS A 234 7.80 -7.81 -0.40
N ARG A 235 7.16 -8.62 0.46
CA ARG A 235 7.79 -9.19 1.65
C ARG A 235 7.80 -10.73 1.68
N CYS A 236 7.32 -11.37 0.60
CA CYS A 236 7.36 -12.83 0.47
C CYS A 236 8.58 -13.33 -0.34
N GLY A 237 9.35 -12.43 -0.96
CA GLY A 237 10.52 -12.71 -1.77
C GLY A 237 10.25 -13.22 -3.18
N ARG A 238 8.98 -13.53 -3.54
CA ARG A 238 8.63 -14.25 -4.78
C ARG A 238 8.10 -13.38 -5.91
N SER A 239 7.90 -12.06 -5.68
CA SER A 239 7.43 -11.15 -6.74
C SER A 239 8.36 -11.18 -7.94
N THR A 240 7.78 -11.15 -9.14
CA THR A 240 8.48 -10.99 -10.42
C THR A 240 8.65 -9.52 -10.81
N ASN A 241 8.05 -8.59 -10.02
CA ASN A 241 8.10 -7.14 -10.20
C ASN A 241 8.77 -6.45 -8.99
N LYS A 242 9.86 -7.06 -8.45
CA LYS A 242 10.57 -6.49 -7.28
C LYS A 242 11.09 -5.08 -7.56
N PRO A 243 10.97 -4.15 -6.60
CA PRO A 243 10.61 -4.33 -5.20
C PRO A 243 9.10 -4.38 -4.95
N PHE A 244 8.27 -4.07 -5.94
CA PHE A 244 6.82 -4.01 -5.75
C PHE A 244 6.21 -5.40 -5.64
N CYS A 245 5.04 -5.45 -5.01
CA CYS A 245 4.23 -6.65 -4.94
C CYS A 245 3.45 -6.83 -6.24
N ASP A 246 3.38 -8.07 -6.74
CA ASP A 246 2.62 -8.48 -7.94
C ASP A 246 1.49 -9.48 -7.61
N GLY A 247 1.22 -9.71 -6.32
CA GLY A 247 0.18 -10.63 -5.87
C GLY A 247 0.61 -12.09 -5.70
N THR A 248 1.83 -12.46 -6.08
CA THR A 248 2.34 -13.86 -6.01
C THR A 248 2.26 -14.46 -4.60
N HIS A 249 2.19 -13.65 -3.54
CA HIS A 249 2.01 -14.14 -2.16
C HIS A 249 0.68 -14.86 -1.94
N ALA A 250 -0.33 -14.59 -2.77
CA ALA A 250 -1.68 -15.14 -2.66
C ALA A 250 -1.96 -16.33 -3.64
N ALA A 251 -0.96 -16.71 -4.42
CA ALA A 251 -1.00 -17.84 -5.35
C ALA A 251 -0.58 -19.15 -4.66
#